data_ff38de4cd000e3181ecf38400b34a734
#
_entry.id   ff38de4cd000e3181ecf38400b34a734
#
_cell.length_a   1.000
_cell.length_b   1.000
_cell.length_c   1.000
_cell.angle_alpha   90.00
_cell.angle_beta   90.00
_cell.angle_gamma   90.00
#
_symmetry.space_group_name_H-M   'P 1'
#
loop_
_entity.id
_entity.type
_entity.pdbx_description
1 polymer ?
#
loop_
_entity_poly.entity_id
_entity_poly.type
_entity_poly.pdbx_seq_one_letter_code
_entity_poly.pdbx_strand_id
1 'polypeptide(L)'
;KGNPVPFVMELPNYRFPSARSVGQLIWEKAKDFLQKAFTIIFVATVLIWFLQTFDTRLNVAAPDTSLLALIGSWVAPIFKPLGFGDWRVSTALITGFTAKESVVSTLTVLLGGDTGALNMLFTPFTALVFLIFTLLYTPCVAAIAAVKRELSKEVDFLEHLEQVAAPVKKEDVVKTTAINIEETLQQIMAK
;
A
#
# COMPACT_ATOMS: atom_id res chain seq x y z
N LYS A 1 33.02 15.03 43.43
CA LYS A 1 31.67 15.54 43.79
C LYS A 1 31.19 16.37 42.60
N GLY A 2 30.55 15.73 41.58
CA GLY A 2 29.85 16.40 40.51
C GLY A 2 28.48 16.83 40.99
N ASN A 3 28.10 18.09 40.77
CA ASN A 3 26.74 18.53 40.97
C ASN A 3 25.82 17.80 39.97
N PRO A 4 24.71 17.20 40.42
CA PRO A 4 23.76 16.61 39.49
C PRO A 4 23.21 17.74 38.62
N VAL A 5 23.34 17.57 37.30
CA VAL A 5 22.70 18.49 36.34
C VAL A 5 21.21 18.22 36.43
N PRO A 6 20.38 19.21 36.77
CA PRO A 6 18.93 18.99 36.81
C PRO A 6 18.46 18.68 35.39
N PHE A 7 17.91 17.49 35.22
CA PHE A 7 17.24 17.08 33.97
C PHE A 7 15.91 17.82 33.89
N VAL A 8 15.93 18.98 33.25
CA VAL A 8 14.70 19.73 32.99
C VAL A 8 14.14 19.23 31.67
N MET A 9 13.11 18.40 31.71
CA MET A 9 12.28 18.14 30.55
C MET A 9 11.39 19.35 30.31
N GLU A 10 11.80 20.22 29.40
CA GLU A 10 10.93 21.27 28.92
C GLU A 10 9.84 20.63 28.07
N LEU A 11 8.59 20.75 28.47
CA LEU A 11 7.44 20.35 27.66
C LEU A 11 7.46 21.19 26.38
N PRO A 12 7.36 20.58 25.20
CA PRO A 12 7.35 21.31 23.95
C PRO A 12 6.18 22.30 23.95
N ASN A 13 6.48 23.58 23.68
CA ASN A 13 5.46 24.60 23.56
C ASN A 13 4.51 24.26 22.41
N TYR A 14 3.27 23.89 22.74
CA TYR A 14 2.22 23.67 21.77
C TYR A 14 1.88 25.02 21.10
N ARG A 15 2.36 25.21 19.88
CA ARG A 15 2.00 26.36 19.03
C ARG A 15 1.06 25.86 17.94
N PHE A 16 0.08 26.69 17.58
CA PHE A 16 -0.73 26.43 16.39
C PHE A 16 0.19 26.30 15.17
N PRO A 17 0.05 25.23 14.35
CA PRO A 17 0.87 25.05 13.18
C PRO A 17 0.67 26.20 12.19
N SER A 18 1.76 26.75 11.65
CA SER A 18 1.66 27.81 10.66
C SER A 18 1.10 27.25 9.34
N ALA A 19 0.25 28.00 8.66
CA ALA A 19 -0.34 27.58 7.37
C ALA A 19 0.75 27.22 6.34
N ARG A 20 1.88 27.90 6.37
CA ARG A 20 3.03 27.61 5.50
C ARG A 20 3.65 26.25 5.80
N SER A 21 3.88 25.92 7.07
CA SER A 21 4.45 24.62 7.47
C SER A 21 3.51 23.46 7.14
N VAL A 22 2.19 23.68 7.36
CA VAL A 22 1.15 22.70 6.98
C VAL A 22 1.13 22.49 5.48
N GLY A 23 1.16 23.57 4.69
CA GLY A 23 1.18 23.50 3.22
C GLY A 23 2.43 22.78 2.69
N GLN A 24 3.60 23.04 3.26
CA GLN A 24 4.84 22.35 2.89
C GLN A 24 4.76 20.85 3.20
N LEU A 25 4.28 20.50 4.38
CA LEU A 25 4.15 19.09 4.79
C LEU A 25 3.14 18.32 3.91
N ILE A 26 2.00 18.95 3.62
CA ILE A 26 0.99 18.36 2.71
C ILE A 26 1.58 18.17 1.32
N TRP A 27 2.28 19.16 0.78
CA TRP A 27 2.90 19.08 -0.54
C TRP A 27 3.96 17.99 -0.62
N GLU A 28 4.83 17.90 0.39
CA GLU A 28 5.86 16.86 0.46
C GLU A 28 5.24 15.46 0.50
N LYS A 29 4.24 15.25 1.35
CA LYS A 29 3.51 13.97 1.43
C LYS A 29 2.74 13.65 0.15
N ALA A 30 2.08 14.62 -0.44
CA ALA A 30 1.35 14.48 -1.69
C ALA A 30 2.30 14.15 -2.86
N LYS A 31 3.44 14.84 -2.97
CA LYS A 31 4.45 14.59 -3.98
C LYS A 31 5.01 13.18 -3.90
N ASP A 32 5.36 12.74 -2.70
CA ASP A 32 5.88 11.39 -2.44
C ASP A 32 4.85 10.31 -2.80
N PHE A 33 3.58 10.54 -2.46
CA PHE A 33 2.49 9.64 -2.82
C PHE A 33 2.30 9.58 -4.33
N LEU A 34 2.20 10.75 -4.99
CA LEU A 34 1.98 10.84 -6.44
C LEU A 34 3.10 10.15 -7.23
N GLN A 35 4.37 10.42 -6.90
CA GLN A 35 5.49 9.82 -7.62
C GLN A 35 5.48 8.28 -7.58
N LYS A 36 5.09 7.71 -6.45
CA LYS A 36 5.15 6.26 -6.22
C LYS A 36 3.89 5.55 -6.68
N ALA A 37 2.71 6.13 -6.39
CA ALA A 37 1.45 5.61 -6.87
C ALA A 37 1.35 5.68 -8.40
N PHE A 38 1.82 6.78 -9.01
CA PHE A 38 1.81 6.97 -10.46
C PHE A 38 2.55 5.85 -11.20
N THR A 39 3.76 5.48 -10.75
CA THR A 39 4.54 4.43 -11.41
C THR A 39 3.83 3.08 -11.36
N ILE A 40 3.26 2.72 -10.21
CA ILE A 40 2.55 1.45 -10.04
C ILE A 40 1.28 1.42 -10.88
N ILE A 41 0.48 2.49 -10.81
CA ILE A 41 -0.76 2.62 -11.60
C ILE A 41 -0.44 2.60 -13.08
N PHE A 42 0.58 3.33 -13.53
CA PHE A 42 0.99 3.39 -14.93
C PHE A 42 1.36 2.00 -15.48
N VAL A 43 2.24 1.28 -14.77
CA VAL A 43 2.64 -0.08 -15.18
C VAL A 43 1.43 -1.03 -15.19
N ALA A 44 0.58 -0.98 -14.17
CA ALA A 44 -0.63 -1.80 -14.11
C ALA A 44 -1.61 -1.46 -15.24
N THR A 45 -1.79 -0.18 -15.56
CA THR A 45 -2.67 0.27 -16.67
C THR A 45 -2.14 -0.19 -18.02
N VAL A 46 -0.83 -0.08 -18.26
CA VAL A 46 -0.21 -0.59 -19.50
C VAL A 46 -0.38 -2.09 -19.64
N LEU A 47 -0.23 -2.83 -18.55
CA LEU A 47 -0.42 -4.29 -18.54
C LEU A 47 -1.89 -4.67 -18.83
N ILE A 48 -2.84 -4.02 -18.18
CA ILE A 48 -4.27 -4.25 -18.44
C ILE A 48 -4.63 -3.86 -19.89
N TRP A 49 -4.13 -2.71 -20.37
CA TRP A 49 -4.33 -2.30 -21.75
C TRP A 49 -3.81 -3.35 -22.73
N PHE A 50 -2.62 -3.89 -22.48
CA PHE A 50 -2.05 -4.95 -23.31
C PHE A 50 -2.95 -6.19 -23.31
N LEU A 51 -3.41 -6.65 -22.16
CA LEU A 51 -4.30 -7.81 -22.01
C LEU A 51 -5.68 -7.61 -22.65
N GLN A 52 -6.16 -6.36 -22.70
CA GLN A 52 -7.44 -6.03 -23.34
C GLN A 52 -7.32 -5.93 -24.87
N THR A 53 -6.16 -5.49 -25.36
CA THR A 53 -5.97 -5.17 -26.77
C THR A 53 -5.56 -6.38 -27.59
N PHE A 54 -4.83 -7.33 -27.00
CA PHE A 54 -4.27 -8.46 -27.74
C PHE A 54 -4.95 -9.79 -27.42
N ASP A 55 -5.00 -10.64 -28.44
CA ASP A 55 -5.38 -12.05 -28.36
C ASP A 55 -4.13 -12.93 -28.09
N THR A 56 -4.35 -14.24 -27.88
CA THR A 56 -3.30 -15.26 -27.70
C THR A 56 -2.28 -15.31 -28.85
N ARG A 57 -2.65 -14.77 -30.03
CA ARG A 57 -1.78 -14.67 -31.20
C ARG A 57 -1.14 -13.30 -31.40
N LEU A 58 -1.25 -12.39 -30.40
CA LEU A 58 -0.79 -11.02 -30.45
C LEU A 58 -1.41 -10.18 -31.60
N ASN A 59 -2.59 -10.56 -32.07
CA ASN A 59 -3.39 -9.73 -32.96
C ASN A 59 -4.28 -8.80 -32.13
N VAL A 60 -4.65 -7.65 -32.72
CA VAL A 60 -5.64 -6.77 -32.11
C VAL A 60 -6.97 -7.49 -32.06
N ALA A 61 -7.48 -7.70 -30.85
CA ALA A 61 -8.66 -8.49 -30.57
C ALA A 61 -9.89 -7.63 -30.30
N ALA A 62 -11.06 -8.18 -30.58
CA ALA A 62 -12.30 -7.64 -30.01
C ALA A 62 -12.36 -7.90 -28.50
N PRO A 63 -13.13 -7.12 -27.72
CA PRO A 63 -13.16 -7.22 -26.24
C PRO A 63 -13.49 -8.63 -25.71
N ASP A 64 -14.27 -9.40 -26.45
CA ASP A 64 -14.69 -10.76 -26.13
C ASP A 64 -13.64 -11.85 -26.41
N THR A 65 -12.69 -11.57 -27.31
CA THR A 65 -11.61 -12.49 -27.71
C THR A 65 -10.26 -12.14 -27.12
N SER A 66 -10.20 -11.08 -26.31
CA SER A 66 -8.97 -10.60 -25.68
C SER A 66 -8.41 -11.59 -24.64
N LEU A 67 -7.10 -11.50 -24.39
CA LEU A 67 -6.44 -12.25 -23.32
C LEU A 67 -7.12 -12.04 -21.97
N LEU A 68 -7.59 -10.83 -21.71
CA LEU A 68 -8.27 -10.51 -20.46
C LEU A 68 -9.64 -11.19 -20.37
N ALA A 69 -10.39 -11.29 -21.47
CA ALA A 69 -11.65 -12.03 -21.53
C ALA A 69 -11.45 -13.54 -21.29
N LEU A 70 -10.35 -14.09 -21.81
CA LEU A 70 -9.96 -15.48 -21.57
C LEU A 70 -9.69 -15.73 -20.07
N ILE A 71 -8.93 -14.88 -19.44
CA ILE A 71 -8.66 -14.94 -17.99
C ILE A 71 -9.98 -14.77 -17.21
N GLY A 72 -10.82 -13.81 -17.61
CA GLY A 72 -12.11 -13.57 -17.00
C GLY A 72 -13.03 -14.79 -17.09
N SER A 73 -13.06 -15.49 -18.22
CA SER A 73 -13.85 -16.69 -18.42
C SER A 73 -13.36 -17.87 -17.57
N TRP A 74 -12.06 -17.97 -17.36
CA TRP A 74 -11.45 -18.99 -16.48
C TRP A 74 -11.75 -18.73 -15.00
N VAL A 75 -11.82 -17.47 -14.61
CA VAL A 75 -12.12 -17.05 -13.22
C VAL A 75 -13.63 -17.03 -12.94
N ALA A 76 -14.47 -16.82 -13.95
CA ALA A 76 -15.93 -16.69 -13.82
C ALA A 76 -16.62 -17.80 -13.01
N PRO A 77 -16.22 -19.09 -13.10
CA PRO A 77 -16.82 -20.15 -12.31
C PRO A 77 -16.74 -19.94 -10.80
N ILE A 78 -15.71 -19.24 -10.33
CA ILE A 78 -15.49 -18.95 -8.90
C ILE A 78 -16.61 -18.06 -8.37
N PHE A 79 -17.14 -17.17 -9.19
CA PHE A 79 -18.19 -16.21 -8.82
C PHE A 79 -19.62 -16.72 -9.05
N LYS A 80 -19.81 -17.91 -9.65
CA LYS A 80 -21.14 -18.52 -9.81
C LYS A 80 -21.95 -18.64 -8.52
N PRO A 81 -21.35 -19.05 -7.37
CA PRO A 81 -22.11 -19.14 -6.12
C PRO A 81 -22.63 -17.79 -5.61
N LEU A 82 -22.00 -16.68 -6.02
CA LEU A 82 -22.38 -15.32 -5.66
C LEU A 82 -23.45 -14.72 -6.61
N GLY A 83 -23.83 -15.46 -7.66
CA GLY A 83 -24.84 -15.05 -8.62
C GLY A 83 -24.35 -14.18 -9.78
N PHE A 84 -23.04 -13.98 -9.94
CA PHE A 84 -22.44 -13.20 -11.03
C PHE A 84 -21.26 -13.93 -11.71
N GLY A 85 -21.49 -15.17 -12.14
CA GLY A 85 -20.51 -16.01 -12.83
C GLY A 85 -20.36 -15.71 -14.33
N ASP A 86 -20.58 -14.47 -14.77
CA ASP A 86 -20.34 -14.04 -16.16
C ASP A 86 -18.89 -13.58 -16.34
N TRP A 87 -18.31 -13.92 -17.49
CA TRP A 87 -16.92 -13.56 -17.81
C TRP A 87 -16.69 -12.04 -17.84
N ARG A 88 -17.71 -11.26 -18.24
CA ARG A 88 -17.64 -9.78 -18.28
C ARG A 88 -17.48 -9.21 -16.88
N VAL A 89 -18.23 -9.76 -15.93
CA VAL A 89 -18.16 -9.36 -14.52
C VAL A 89 -16.79 -9.70 -13.93
N SER A 90 -16.29 -10.90 -14.22
CA SER A 90 -14.96 -11.34 -13.78
C SER A 90 -13.85 -10.48 -14.38
N THR A 91 -13.95 -10.14 -15.67
CA THR A 91 -13.04 -9.22 -16.35
C THR A 91 -13.07 -7.83 -15.70
N ALA A 92 -14.25 -7.30 -15.41
CA ALA A 92 -14.39 -6.01 -14.73
C ALA A 92 -13.80 -6.02 -13.30
N LEU A 93 -13.92 -7.12 -12.56
CA LEU A 93 -13.30 -7.26 -11.24
C LEU A 93 -11.77 -7.31 -11.34
N ILE A 94 -11.22 -7.96 -12.36
CA ILE A 94 -9.76 -8.01 -12.58
C ILE A 94 -9.24 -6.61 -12.91
N THR A 95 -9.91 -5.85 -13.77
CA THR A 95 -9.54 -4.45 -14.04
C THR A 95 -9.69 -3.57 -12.81
N GLY A 96 -10.72 -3.81 -12.02
CA GLY A 96 -10.97 -3.13 -10.74
C GLY A 96 -9.89 -3.35 -9.68
N PHE A 97 -9.09 -4.39 -9.81
CA PHE A 97 -7.91 -4.58 -8.96
C PHE A 97 -6.85 -3.49 -9.19
N THR A 98 -6.77 -2.93 -10.39
CA THR A 98 -5.91 -1.78 -10.69
C THR A 98 -6.49 -0.50 -10.11
N ALA A 99 -7.77 -0.24 -10.39
CA ALA A 99 -8.51 0.91 -9.91
C ALA A 99 -9.99 0.53 -9.75
N LYS A 100 -10.52 0.56 -8.52
CA LYS A 100 -11.88 0.09 -8.22
C LYS A 100 -12.96 0.81 -9.02
N GLU A 101 -12.76 2.08 -9.29
CA GLU A 101 -13.65 2.92 -10.11
C GLU A 101 -13.74 2.44 -11.56
N SER A 102 -12.77 1.69 -12.06
CA SER A 102 -12.81 1.15 -13.43
C SER A 102 -13.73 -0.05 -13.60
N VAL A 103 -14.20 -0.68 -12.52
CA VAL A 103 -15.13 -1.83 -12.57
C VAL A 103 -16.38 -1.49 -13.37
N VAL A 104 -17.05 -0.40 -13.02
CA VAL A 104 -18.31 0.00 -13.67
C VAL A 104 -18.04 0.44 -15.11
N SER A 105 -16.98 1.21 -15.37
CA SER A 105 -16.65 1.65 -16.72
C SER A 105 -16.28 0.48 -17.63
N THR A 106 -15.50 -0.48 -17.14
CA THR A 106 -15.17 -1.69 -17.90
C THR A 106 -16.42 -2.50 -18.22
N LEU A 107 -17.31 -2.67 -17.24
CA LEU A 107 -18.55 -3.38 -17.44
C LEU A 107 -19.41 -2.70 -18.52
N THR A 108 -19.52 -1.37 -18.48
CA THR A 108 -20.24 -0.59 -19.48
C THR A 108 -19.65 -0.75 -20.88
N VAL A 109 -18.32 -0.73 -20.99
CA VAL A 109 -17.63 -0.96 -22.27
C VAL A 109 -17.89 -2.36 -22.81
N LEU A 110 -17.80 -3.39 -21.96
CA LEU A 110 -18.04 -4.78 -22.33
C LEU A 110 -19.51 -5.06 -22.71
N LEU A 111 -20.44 -4.20 -22.30
CA LEU A 111 -21.85 -4.23 -22.67
C LEU A 111 -22.17 -3.33 -23.88
N GLY A 112 -21.15 -2.84 -24.57
CA GLY A 112 -21.34 -1.98 -25.76
C GLY A 112 -21.88 -0.58 -25.45
N GLY A 113 -21.72 -0.09 -24.21
CA GLY A 113 -22.20 1.22 -23.78
C GLY A 113 -23.67 1.23 -23.34
N ASP A 114 -24.37 0.12 -23.43
CA ASP A 114 -25.78 0.01 -23.00
C ASP A 114 -25.87 -0.31 -21.51
N THR A 115 -26.23 0.69 -20.72
CA THR A 115 -26.47 0.51 -19.27
C THR A 115 -27.71 -0.32 -18.97
N GLY A 116 -28.66 -0.39 -19.91
CA GLY A 116 -29.84 -1.26 -19.79
C GLY A 116 -29.50 -2.75 -19.82
N ALA A 117 -28.39 -3.11 -20.49
CA ALA A 117 -27.89 -4.48 -20.52
C ALA A 117 -27.37 -4.97 -19.15
N LEU A 118 -27.10 -4.08 -18.20
CA LEU A 118 -26.79 -4.45 -16.81
C LEU A 118 -27.94 -5.25 -16.16
N ASN A 119 -29.18 -4.95 -16.49
CA ASN A 119 -30.34 -5.67 -15.98
C ASN A 119 -30.40 -7.13 -16.47
N MET A 120 -29.71 -7.46 -17.58
CA MET A 120 -29.60 -8.85 -18.07
C MET A 120 -28.54 -9.65 -17.28
N LEU A 121 -27.51 -8.94 -16.73
CA LEU A 121 -26.45 -9.58 -15.95
C LEU A 121 -26.79 -9.66 -14.47
N PHE A 122 -27.51 -8.70 -13.95
CA PHE A 122 -27.79 -8.57 -12.53
C PHE A 122 -29.29 -8.46 -12.25
N THR A 123 -29.76 -9.27 -11.33
CA THR A 123 -31.01 -8.96 -10.61
C THR A 123 -30.73 -7.90 -9.54
N PRO A 124 -31.73 -7.19 -9.01
CA PRO A 124 -31.51 -6.21 -7.93
C PRO A 124 -30.74 -6.77 -6.72
N PHE A 125 -31.01 -8.04 -6.39
CA PHE A 125 -30.32 -8.73 -5.29
C PHE A 125 -28.85 -9.03 -5.64
N THR A 126 -28.57 -9.60 -6.81
CA THR A 126 -27.19 -9.91 -7.23
C THR A 126 -26.38 -8.64 -7.48
N ALA A 127 -27.01 -7.54 -7.90
CA ALA A 127 -26.38 -6.23 -8.00
C ALA A 127 -25.95 -5.73 -6.63
N LEU A 128 -26.78 -5.87 -5.59
CA LEU A 128 -26.43 -5.51 -4.22
C LEU A 128 -25.26 -6.36 -3.71
N VAL A 129 -25.28 -7.67 -3.93
CA VAL A 129 -24.20 -8.59 -3.56
C VAL A 129 -22.89 -8.19 -4.27
N PHE A 130 -22.98 -7.87 -5.58
CA PHE A 130 -21.83 -7.40 -6.36
C PHE A 130 -21.25 -6.09 -5.84
N LEU A 131 -22.08 -5.12 -5.46
CA LEU A 131 -21.64 -3.86 -4.88
C LEU A 131 -20.94 -4.08 -3.53
N ILE A 132 -21.52 -4.89 -2.63
CA ILE A 132 -20.91 -5.23 -1.34
C ILE A 132 -19.58 -5.95 -1.57
N PHE A 133 -19.54 -6.91 -2.49
CA PHE A 133 -18.32 -7.62 -2.83
C PHE A 133 -17.25 -6.65 -3.35
N THR A 134 -17.59 -5.73 -4.26
CA THR A 134 -16.66 -4.74 -4.81
C THR A 134 -16.15 -3.77 -3.75
N LEU A 135 -16.92 -3.47 -2.71
CA LEU A 135 -16.46 -2.67 -1.58
C LEU A 135 -15.51 -3.43 -0.67
N LEU A 136 -15.78 -4.69 -0.39
CA LEU A 136 -15.07 -5.49 0.61
C LEU A 136 -13.85 -6.23 0.05
N TYR A 137 -13.82 -6.51 -1.27
CA TYR A 137 -12.69 -7.21 -1.84
C TYR A 137 -11.41 -6.35 -1.78
N THR A 138 -10.28 -6.97 -2.03
CA THR A 138 -8.93 -6.41 -1.89
C THR A 138 -8.84 -4.95 -2.35
N PRO A 139 -8.18 -4.05 -1.60
CA PRO A 139 -7.90 -2.71 -2.08
C PRO A 139 -7.07 -2.75 -3.37
N CYS A 140 -7.14 -1.70 -4.17
CA CYS A 140 -6.40 -1.62 -5.43
C CYS A 140 -4.88 -1.75 -5.22
N VAL A 141 -4.14 -2.14 -6.26
CA VAL A 141 -2.69 -2.36 -6.22
C VAL A 141 -1.95 -1.15 -5.63
N ALA A 142 -2.37 0.06 -5.96
CA ALA A 142 -1.78 1.28 -5.42
C ALA A 142 -1.96 1.41 -3.90
N ALA A 143 -3.15 1.08 -3.39
CA ALA A 143 -3.43 1.10 -1.95
C ALA A 143 -2.63 0.02 -1.21
N ILE A 144 -2.56 -1.20 -1.75
CA ILE A 144 -1.74 -2.29 -1.18
C ILE A 144 -0.27 -1.87 -1.10
N ALA A 145 0.27 -1.28 -2.17
CA ALA A 145 1.65 -0.81 -2.20
C ALA A 145 1.91 0.30 -1.18
N ALA A 146 0.95 1.23 -1.00
CA ALA A 146 1.04 2.29 0.00
C ALA A 146 1.03 1.72 1.43
N VAL A 147 0.08 0.83 1.74
CA VAL A 147 -0.02 0.17 3.05
C VAL A 147 1.23 -0.64 3.37
N LYS A 148 1.69 -1.47 2.43
CA LYS A 148 2.91 -2.27 2.60
C LYS A 148 4.11 -1.39 2.97
N ARG A 149 4.23 -0.24 2.33
CA ARG A 149 5.34 0.68 2.56
C ARG A 149 5.27 1.38 3.92
N GLU A 150 4.07 1.79 4.35
CA GLU A 150 3.94 2.40 5.67
C GLU A 150 4.21 1.37 6.78
N LEU A 151 3.71 0.14 6.63
CA LEU A 151 4.03 -0.96 7.55
C LEU A 151 5.52 -1.30 7.58
N SER A 152 6.22 -1.31 6.43
CA SER A 152 7.68 -1.53 6.42
C SER A 152 8.44 -0.50 7.22
N LYS A 153 8.07 0.79 7.12
CA LYS A 153 8.72 1.85 7.89
C LYS A 153 8.49 1.70 9.40
N GLU A 154 7.31 1.26 9.78
CA GLU A 154 6.97 1.05 11.18
C GLU A 154 7.73 -0.14 11.76
N VAL A 155 7.88 -1.21 10.97
CA VAL A 155 8.69 -2.39 11.33
C VAL A 155 10.18 -2.01 11.46
N ASP A 156 10.74 -1.29 10.49
CA ASP A 156 12.14 -0.79 10.55
C ASP A 156 12.36 0.09 11.79
N PHE A 157 11.40 0.93 12.13
CA PHE A 157 11.48 1.79 13.31
C PHE A 157 11.44 0.96 14.61
N LEU A 158 10.56 -0.04 14.70
CA LEU A 158 10.48 -0.93 15.86
C LEU A 158 11.75 -1.76 16.02
N GLU A 159 12.30 -2.29 14.92
CA GLU A 159 13.57 -3.03 14.92
C GLU A 159 14.72 -2.14 15.38
N HIS A 160 14.76 -0.88 14.93
CA HIS A 160 15.74 0.09 15.38
C HIS A 160 15.59 0.40 16.87
N LEU A 161 14.36 0.58 17.38
CA LEU A 161 14.11 0.75 18.81
C LEU A 161 14.54 -0.46 19.63
N GLU A 162 14.31 -1.67 19.13
CA GLU A 162 14.72 -2.90 19.78
C GLU A 162 16.24 -3.01 19.85
N GLN A 163 16.96 -2.63 18.79
CA GLN A 163 18.43 -2.56 18.78
C GLN A 163 18.99 -1.52 19.78
N VAL A 164 18.33 -0.36 19.88
CA VAL A 164 18.73 0.69 20.85
C VAL A 164 18.33 0.31 22.28
N ALA A 165 17.20 -0.37 22.46
CA ALA A 165 16.72 -0.84 23.75
C ALA A 165 17.34 -2.17 24.19
N ALA A 166 18.07 -2.86 23.30
CA ALA A 166 18.80 -4.07 23.65
C ALA A 166 19.70 -3.78 24.86
N PRO A 167 19.59 -4.52 25.95
CA PRO A 167 20.35 -4.21 27.17
C PRO A 167 21.82 -4.27 26.82
N VAL A 168 22.52 -3.15 27.05
CA VAL A 168 23.99 -3.08 26.97
C VAL A 168 24.50 -4.29 27.74
N LYS A 169 25.17 -5.22 27.05
CA LYS A 169 25.65 -6.44 27.68
C LYS A 169 26.44 -6.03 28.93
N LYS A 170 26.10 -6.61 30.08
CA LYS A 170 26.81 -6.34 31.33
C LYS A 170 28.34 -6.42 31.20
N GLU A 171 28.80 -7.23 30.25
CA GLU A 171 30.21 -7.41 29.90
C GLU A 171 30.86 -6.15 29.32
N ASP A 172 30.11 -5.37 28.49
CA ASP A 172 30.62 -4.14 27.90
C ASP A 172 30.69 -3.00 28.93
N VAL A 173 29.69 -2.95 29.83
CA VAL A 173 29.72 -2.00 30.96
C VAL A 173 30.91 -2.27 31.91
N VAL A 174 31.14 -3.55 32.21
CA VAL A 174 32.24 -3.96 33.09
C VAL A 174 33.61 -3.64 32.45
N LYS A 175 33.76 -3.93 31.13
CA LYS A 175 35.00 -3.58 30.39
C LYS A 175 35.24 -2.09 30.34
N THR A 176 34.22 -1.29 30.00
CA THR A 176 34.37 0.18 29.95
C THR A 176 34.67 0.78 31.32
N THR A 177 34.07 0.25 32.39
CA THR A 177 34.33 0.68 33.77
C THR A 177 35.72 0.28 34.21
N ALA A 178 36.23 -0.92 33.88
CA ALA A 178 37.57 -1.37 34.19
C ALA A 178 38.66 -0.52 33.51
N ILE A 179 38.47 -0.20 32.21
CA ILE A 179 39.39 0.66 31.46
C ILE A 179 39.48 2.07 32.09
N ASN A 180 38.36 2.66 32.46
CA ASN A 180 38.31 3.97 33.11
C ASN A 180 38.99 3.98 34.49
N ILE A 181 38.88 2.90 35.27
CA ILE A 181 39.55 2.78 36.56
C ILE A 181 41.05 2.65 36.37
N GLU A 182 41.50 1.89 35.40
CA GLU A 182 42.93 1.72 35.10
C GLU A 182 43.61 3.01 34.64
N GLU A 183 42.97 3.77 33.73
CA GLU A 183 43.42 5.10 33.32
C GLU A 183 43.46 6.09 34.47
N THR A 184 42.44 6.08 35.32
CA THR A 184 42.39 6.97 36.49
C THR A 184 43.47 6.64 37.49
N LEU A 185 43.77 5.35 37.75
CA LEU A 185 44.85 4.91 38.63
C LEU A 185 46.23 5.30 38.07
N GLN A 186 46.46 5.15 36.76
CA GLN A 186 47.70 5.60 36.13
C GLN A 186 47.90 7.11 36.23
N GLN A 187 46.85 7.91 36.09
CA GLN A 187 46.91 9.36 36.29
C GLN A 187 47.21 9.77 37.72
N ILE A 188 46.75 8.99 38.70
CA ILE A 188 47.01 9.26 40.12
C ILE A 188 48.45 8.86 40.50
N MET A 189 48.99 7.77 39.93
CA MET A 189 50.35 7.30 40.22
C MET A 189 51.43 8.09 39.47
N ALA A 190 51.07 8.83 38.41
CA ALA A 190 51.97 9.69 37.65
C ALA A 190 52.13 11.10 38.25
N LYS A 191 51.48 11.41 39.36
CA LYS A 191 51.54 12.65 40.11
C LYS A 191 52.29 12.47 41.44
#